data_f296f7affe1231a494b0ced90c5063b6
#
_entry.id   f296f7affe1231a494b0ced90c5063b6
#
_cell.length_a   1.000
_cell.length_b   1.000
_cell.length_c   1.000
_cell.angle_alpha   90.00
_cell.angle_beta   90.00
_cell.angle_gamma   90.00
#
_symmetry.space_group_name_H-M   'P 1'
#
loop_
_entity.id
_entity.type
_entity.pdbx_description
1 polymer ?
#
loop_
_entity_poly.entity_id
_entity_poly.type
_entity_poly.pdbx_seq_one_letter_code
_entity_poly.pdbx_strand_id
1 'polypeptide(L)'
;MTSFTSNRRIFTGGFVSMAALAWSAKSIAQSQSRVDNEFARLVRDWISGSLRLSPVSSTQIGEHRFDALLDDMSAEGRMRNRGFIFSIREKLDRIDKQKLSRDNQVDFAILMNALIGQIWTMDASEDWAWNPLSYQSVAGGAIYNLMAREFAPIKSRLANATSRMEKIPTLLRQARENLDPPSVPAPHAETYSAQNKGLKSIIDEMITPHKHHLRGARLARLNAAIAIYNAAVDEHQVWIDTVLVPAAKADFRVGAEKFDQQLGFTLVSDLSRQEIRARANAAIIRVRGRMYEIAARVLANTDNTLVLPQNPSAXXXXIAIKAALDLAAAQRPTPDKLVETASNATEVARQFVLQKNLITLPSGPVKIILMPEFQRGFAVAYCDSPGPLDKGLETFYAVSPIPEGWSEAQTTSFLREYNMRGIMDIAVHEAMPGHYVQLFHANRHSSILRAILGSGSFIEGWAVYAEQMMVEEGFKSDDPLYELTQLKVQLRTICNSIIDQAIHVDGMTREEMMLLLTQTAFQEEREAAGKWRRAQLSFTQLSTYFVGFAEHMETREAVKRRRGAGFDLKTYNDEILSYGSPPGKFARALILNEAIPS
;
A
#
# COMPACT_ATOMS: atom_id res chain seq x y z
N MET A 1 48.05 -61.95 15.61
CA MET A 1 49.01 -61.83 16.74
C MET A 1 48.91 -60.39 17.21
N THR A 2 48.40 -60.04 18.32
CA THR A 2 48.13 -60.56 19.61
C THR A 2 47.07 -59.75 20.26
N SER A 3 46.16 -60.45 20.95
CA SER A 3 45.14 -59.96 21.84
C SER A 3 45.65 -59.08 22.97
N PHE A 4 44.78 -58.25 23.56
CA PHE A 4 44.59 -58.22 25.02
C PHE A 4 43.36 -57.38 25.41
N THR A 5 42.36 -58.00 25.87
CA THR A 5 41.50 -58.04 27.04
C THR A 5 41.33 -56.76 27.86
N SER A 6 40.08 -56.37 27.96
CA SER A 6 39.25 -56.06 29.13
C SER A 6 39.80 -55.23 30.29
N ASN A 7 39.11 -54.11 30.56
CA ASN A 7 38.64 -53.88 31.93
C ASN A 7 37.38 -52.99 31.98
N ARG A 8 36.27 -53.56 32.42
CA ARG A 8 35.05 -52.84 32.80
C ARG A 8 35.28 -52.13 34.14
N ARG A 9 35.12 -50.83 34.16
CA ARG A 9 34.74 -50.13 35.40
C ARG A 9 33.45 -49.36 35.16
N ILE A 10 32.48 -49.76 35.95
CA ILE A 10 31.14 -49.20 36.03
C ILE A 10 31.26 -47.77 36.57
N PHE A 11 30.72 -46.80 35.81
CA PHE A 11 30.37 -45.48 36.31
C PHE A 11 28.86 -45.34 36.25
N THR A 12 28.21 -45.60 37.37
CA THR A 12 26.82 -45.24 37.62
C THR A 12 26.79 -43.79 38.14
N GLY A 13 26.32 -42.87 37.34
CA GLY A 13 26.08 -41.50 37.77
C GLY A 13 26.05 -40.56 36.56
N GLY A 14 24.88 -40.27 36.08
CA GLY A 14 24.76 -39.22 35.04
C GLY A 14 23.60 -39.36 34.06
N PHE A 15 22.55 -40.06 34.39
CA PHE A 15 21.40 -40.21 33.47
C PHE A 15 20.11 -39.51 33.93
N VAL A 16 20.20 -38.57 34.90
CA VAL A 16 18.98 -37.89 35.38
C VAL A 16 18.86 -36.47 34.82
N SER A 17 19.93 -35.89 34.27
CA SER A 17 19.87 -34.48 33.83
C SER A 17 19.46 -34.26 32.38
N MET A 18 19.56 -35.26 31.49
CA MET A 18 19.15 -35.10 30.09
C MET A 18 17.68 -35.36 29.83
N ALA A 19 17.04 -36.17 30.65
CA ALA A 19 15.60 -36.42 30.52
C ALA A 19 14.75 -35.23 31.02
N ALA A 20 15.23 -34.49 32.01
CA ALA A 20 14.55 -33.31 32.53
C ALA A 20 14.63 -32.12 31.54
N LEU A 21 15.75 -31.99 30.79
CA LEU A 21 15.92 -30.95 29.74
C LEU A 21 15.10 -31.28 28.47
N ALA A 22 14.97 -32.56 28.13
CA ALA A 22 14.14 -32.98 27.00
C ALA A 22 12.63 -32.89 27.33
N TRP A 23 12.25 -33.02 28.58
CA TRP A 23 10.86 -32.82 29.04
C TRP A 23 10.52 -31.32 29.11
N SER A 24 11.46 -30.47 29.55
CA SER A 24 11.23 -29.03 29.56
C SER A 24 11.19 -28.44 28.13
N ALA A 25 11.97 -28.99 27.17
CA ALA A 25 11.90 -28.57 25.78
C ALA A 25 10.60 -29.05 25.10
N LYS A 26 10.04 -30.17 25.50
CA LYS A 26 8.72 -30.64 25.02
C LYS A 26 7.53 -29.93 25.70
N SER A 27 7.72 -29.39 26.89
CA SER A 27 6.67 -28.60 27.56
C SER A 27 6.68 -27.13 27.08
N ILE A 28 7.72 -26.70 26.38
CA ILE A 28 7.81 -25.38 25.74
C ILE A 28 7.18 -25.39 24.34
N ALA A 29 6.84 -26.55 23.77
CA ALA A 29 5.83 -26.62 22.73
C ALA A 29 4.49 -26.39 23.44
N GLN A 30 4.22 -25.12 23.75
CA GLN A 30 2.97 -24.69 24.38
C GLN A 30 1.80 -25.33 23.64
N SER A 31 1.08 -26.24 24.27
CA SER A 31 -0.24 -26.60 23.80
C SER A 31 -1.00 -25.27 23.70
N GLN A 32 -1.35 -24.86 22.49
CA GLN A 32 -2.12 -23.65 22.24
C GLN A 32 -3.25 -23.57 23.25
N SER A 33 -3.40 -22.44 23.93
CA SER A 33 -4.38 -22.31 24.99
C SER A 33 -5.80 -22.51 24.43
N ARG A 34 -6.73 -22.88 25.29
CA ARG A 34 -8.13 -23.02 24.90
C ARG A 34 -8.67 -21.74 24.26
N VAL A 35 -8.26 -20.56 24.78
CA VAL A 35 -8.71 -19.27 24.29
C VAL A 35 -8.09 -18.97 22.92
N ASP A 36 -6.79 -19.31 22.72
CA ASP A 36 -6.14 -19.19 21.42
C ASP A 36 -6.85 -20.05 20.35
N ASN A 37 -7.22 -21.28 20.72
CA ASN A 37 -7.95 -22.18 19.80
C ASN A 37 -9.34 -21.64 19.44
N GLU A 38 -10.02 -21.04 20.40
CA GLU A 38 -11.33 -20.40 20.19
C GLU A 38 -11.17 -19.19 19.24
N PHE A 39 -10.19 -18.35 19.48
CA PHE A 39 -9.88 -17.21 18.62
C PHE A 39 -9.52 -17.66 17.20
N ALA A 40 -8.68 -18.69 17.08
CA ALA A 40 -8.29 -19.22 15.75
C ALA A 40 -9.50 -19.74 14.96
N ARG A 41 -10.49 -20.35 15.63
CA ARG A 41 -11.74 -20.76 14.96
C ARG A 41 -12.52 -19.54 14.48
N LEU A 42 -12.64 -18.51 15.32
CA LEU A 42 -13.34 -17.27 14.97
C LEU A 42 -12.67 -16.58 13.76
N VAL A 43 -11.34 -16.52 13.73
CA VAL A 43 -10.59 -15.94 12.60
C VAL A 43 -10.88 -16.72 11.31
N ARG A 44 -10.89 -18.05 11.37
CA ARG A 44 -11.23 -18.87 10.18
C ARG A 44 -12.68 -18.61 9.71
N ASP A 45 -13.63 -18.50 10.65
CA ASP A 45 -15.03 -18.18 10.33
C ASP A 45 -15.13 -16.80 9.65
N TRP A 46 -14.41 -15.81 10.22
CA TRP A 46 -14.36 -14.47 9.66
C TRP A 46 -13.77 -14.49 8.25
N ILE A 47 -12.61 -15.12 8.06
CA ILE A 47 -11.96 -15.19 6.73
C ILE A 47 -12.94 -15.83 5.73
N SER A 48 -13.47 -17.01 6.05
CA SER A 48 -14.33 -17.75 5.12
C SER A 48 -15.60 -16.97 4.76
N GLY A 49 -16.21 -16.32 5.75
CA GLY A 49 -17.44 -15.54 5.54
C GLY A 49 -17.18 -14.26 4.74
N SER A 50 -16.13 -13.52 5.10
CA SER A 50 -15.75 -12.27 4.41
C SER A 50 -15.44 -12.53 2.94
N LEU A 51 -14.66 -13.60 2.66
CA LEU A 51 -14.26 -13.93 1.28
C LEU A 51 -15.45 -14.34 0.44
N ARG A 52 -16.43 -15.03 1.03
CA ARG A 52 -17.66 -15.39 0.33
C ARG A 52 -18.53 -14.17 0.01
N LEU A 53 -18.53 -13.17 0.90
CA LEU A 53 -19.32 -11.94 0.74
C LEU A 53 -18.67 -10.92 -0.20
N SER A 54 -17.36 -11.09 -0.49
CA SER A 54 -16.59 -10.17 -1.36
C SER A 54 -15.78 -10.98 -2.38
N PRO A 55 -16.45 -11.62 -3.36
CA PRO A 55 -15.77 -12.49 -4.33
C PRO A 55 -14.65 -11.82 -5.12
N VAL A 56 -14.75 -10.55 -5.47
CA VAL A 56 -13.70 -9.85 -6.22
C VAL A 56 -12.44 -9.71 -5.36
N SER A 57 -12.60 -9.28 -4.10
CA SER A 57 -11.49 -9.22 -3.15
C SER A 57 -10.93 -10.61 -2.84
N SER A 58 -11.81 -11.62 -2.80
CA SER A 58 -11.41 -13.03 -2.60
C SER A 58 -10.39 -13.46 -3.66
N THR A 59 -10.70 -13.21 -4.93
CA THR A 59 -9.76 -13.52 -6.03
C THR A 59 -8.44 -12.76 -5.85
N GLN A 60 -8.50 -11.49 -5.47
CA GLN A 60 -7.30 -10.64 -5.29
C GLN A 60 -6.37 -11.19 -4.21
N ILE A 61 -6.90 -11.76 -3.13
CA ILE A 61 -6.07 -12.31 -2.05
C ILE A 61 -5.67 -13.77 -2.29
N GLY A 62 -6.08 -14.36 -3.43
CA GLY A 62 -5.69 -15.71 -3.83
C GLY A 62 -6.64 -16.81 -3.37
N GLU A 63 -7.90 -16.47 -3.03
CA GLU A 63 -8.94 -17.46 -2.71
C GLU A 63 -9.86 -17.61 -3.93
N HIS A 64 -9.74 -18.72 -4.63
CA HIS A 64 -10.34 -18.92 -5.95
C HIS A 64 -11.66 -19.69 -5.97
N ARG A 65 -12.18 -20.08 -4.81
CA ARG A 65 -13.47 -20.81 -4.73
C ARG A 65 -14.65 -19.96 -5.21
N PHE A 66 -14.50 -18.63 -5.19
CA PHE A 66 -15.58 -17.69 -5.50
C PHE A 66 -15.36 -16.93 -6.81
N ASP A 67 -14.44 -17.37 -7.64
CA ASP A 67 -14.02 -16.67 -8.88
C ASP A 67 -15.16 -16.45 -9.88
N ALA A 68 -16.16 -17.33 -9.90
CA ALA A 68 -17.31 -17.22 -10.80
C ALA A 68 -18.41 -16.29 -10.25
N LEU A 69 -18.27 -15.83 -9.00
CA LEU A 69 -19.25 -14.97 -8.32
C LEU A 69 -18.84 -13.50 -8.40
N LEU A 70 -19.82 -12.62 -8.17
CA LEU A 70 -19.62 -11.18 -8.11
C LEU A 70 -20.21 -10.66 -6.79
N ASP A 71 -19.67 -9.57 -6.29
CA ASP A 71 -20.11 -8.91 -5.06
C ASP A 71 -21.58 -8.45 -5.23
N ASP A 72 -22.37 -8.64 -4.18
CA ASP A 72 -23.78 -8.18 -4.15
C ASP A 72 -23.84 -6.84 -3.42
N MET A 73 -23.91 -5.77 -4.20
CA MET A 73 -23.91 -4.39 -3.69
C MET A 73 -25.32 -3.87 -3.42
N SER A 74 -26.34 -4.73 -3.48
CA SER A 74 -27.74 -4.33 -3.18
C SER A 74 -27.92 -4.01 -1.69
N ALA A 75 -29.06 -3.40 -1.34
CA ALA A 75 -29.44 -3.17 0.05
C ALA A 75 -29.46 -4.47 0.86
N GLU A 76 -29.98 -5.55 0.27
CA GLU A 76 -30.00 -6.88 0.90
C GLU A 76 -28.59 -7.43 1.10
N GLY A 77 -27.71 -7.22 0.11
CA GLY A 77 -26.29 -7.59 0.20
C GLY A 77 -25.61 -6.86 1.36
N ARG A 78 -25.85 -5.55 1.47
CA ARG A 78 -25.31 -4.75 2.59
C ARG A 78 -25.83 -5.25 3.94
N MET A 79 -27.12 -5.56 4.03
CA MET A 79 -27.70 -6.09 5.28
C MET A 79 -27.08 -7.44 5.67
N ARG A 80 -26.86 -8.34 4.70
CA ARG A 80 -26.18 -9.61 4.94
C ARG A 80 -24.76 -9.40 5.45
N ASN A 81 -24.01 -8.51 4.79
CA ASN A 81 -22.63 -8.19 5.19
C ASN A 81 -22.61 -7.60 6.61
N ARG A 82 -23.49 -6.64 6.87
CA ARG A 82 -23.61 -5.99 8.19
C ARG A 82 -23.92 -7.04 9.28
N GLY A 83 -24.90 -7.90 9.03
CA GLY A 83 -25.26 -8.96 9.99
C GLY A 83 -24.10 -9.90 10.27
N PHE A 84 -23.34 -10.27 9.24
CA PHE A 84 -22.17 -11.11 9.39
C PHE A 84 -21.10 -10.42 10.26
N ILE A 85 -20.79 -9.16 9.98
CA ILE A 85 -19.77 -8.39 10.74
C ILE A 85 -20.18 -8.28 12.21
N PHE A 86 -21.45 -7.96 12.51
CA PHE A 86 -21.96 -7.89 13.87
C PHE A 86 -21.85 -9.25 14.59
N SER A 87 -22.19 -10.34 13.91
CA SER A 87 -22.08 -11.69 14.48
C SER A 87 -20.63 -12.04 14.87
N ILE A 88 -19.67 -11.68 14.00
CA ILE A 88 -18.23 -11.91 14.30
C ILE A 88 -17.80 -11.02 15.47
N ARG A 89 -18.21 -9.76 15.47
CA ARG A 89 -17.84 -8.83 16.55
C ARG A 89 -18.37 -9.31 17.91
N GLU A 90 -19.64 -9.74 17.97
CA GLU A 90 -20.22 -10.27 19.21
C GLU A 90 -19.42 -11.47 19.76
N LYS A 91 -18.98 -12.35 18.88
CA LYS A 91 -18.16 -13.50 19.28
C LYS A 91 -16.77 -13.03 19.75
N LEU A 92 -16.19 -12.04 19.07
CA LEU A 92 -14.89 -11.49 19.42
C LEU A 92 -14.94 -10.81 20.80
N ASP A 93 -16.03 -10.07 21.10
CA ASP A 93 -16.23 -9.38 22.38
C ASP A 93 -16.26 -10.36 23.58
N ARG A 94 -16.60 -11.63 23.33
CA ARG A 94 -16.64 -12.68 24.40
C ARG A 94 -15.26 -13.28 24.67
N ILE A 95 -14.26 -13.02 23.84
CA ILE A 95 -12.91 -13.58 24.00
C ILE A 95 -12.13 -12.71 24.99
N ASP A 96 -11.60 -13.35 26.03
CA ASP A 96 -10.72 -12.67 27.00
C ASP A 96 -9.35 -12.45 26.36
N LYS A 97 -9.11 -11.24 25.82
CA LYS A 97 -7.88 -10.94 25.10
C LYS A 97 -6.62 -11.09 25.96
N GLN A 98 -6.74 -10.95 27.29
CA GLN A 98 -5.58 -11.05 28.17
C GLN A 98 -5.07 -12.50 28.29
N LYS A 99 -5.91 -13.49 27.96
CA LYS A 99 -5.53 -14.91 27.98
C LYS A 99 -4.98 -15.39 26.63
N LEU A 100 -5.00 -14.53 25.61
CA LEU A 100 -4.43 -14.83 24.30
C LEU A 100 -2.90 -14.76 24.34
N SER A 101 -2.25 -15.55 23.49
CA SER A 101 -0.83 -15.38 23.21
C SER A 101 -0.58 -13.98 22.65
N ARG A 102 0.66 -13.48 22.77
CA ARG A 102 1.03 -12.14 22.31
C ARG A 102 0.66 -11.89 20.84
N ASP A 103 0.95 -12.87 19.98
CA ASP A 103 0.58 -12.78 18.57
C ASP A 103 -0.92 -12.67 18.38
N ASN A 104 -1.69 -13.48 19.10
CA ASN A 104 -3.15 -13.44 19.01
C ASN A 104 -3.74 -12.18 19.63
N GLN A 105 -3.07 -11.54 20.61
CA GLN A 105 -3.50 -10.23 21.11
C GLN A 105 -3.39 -9.16 20.02
N VAL A 106 -2.32 -9.20 19.21
CA VAL A 106 -2.16 -8.31 18.06
C VAL A 106 -3.25 -8.58 17.01
N ASP A 107 -3.44 -9.86 16.67
CA ASP A 107 -4.44 -10.26 15.68
C ASP A 107 -5.87 -9.88 16.13
N PHE A 108 -6.16 -10.03 17.44
CA PHE A 108 -7.44 -9.60 18.03
C PHE A 108 -7.65 -8.09 17.82
N ALA A 109 -6.62 -7.28 18.13
CA ALA A 109 -6.71 -5.81 17.98
C ALA A 109 -6.92 -5.41 16.52
N ILE A 110 -6.21 -6.05 15.59
CA ILE A 110 -6.34 -5.80 14.14
C ILE A 110 -7.76 -6.14 13.67
N LEU A 111 -8.25 -7.32 14.04
CA LEU A 111 -9.61 -7.76 13.64
C LEU A 111 -10.68 -6.84 14.23
N MET A 112 -10.55 -6.49 15.52
CA MET A 112 -11.50 -5.58 16.18
C MET A 112 -11.55 -4.22 15.46
N ASN A 113 -10.38 -3.64 15.17
CA ASN A 113 -10.30 -2.37 14.45
C ASN A 113 -11.00 -2.46 13.08
N ALA A 114 -10.75 -3.56 12.35
CA ALA A 114 -11.34 -3.76 11.03
C ALA A 114 -12.87 -3.87 11.11
N LEU A 115 -13.39 -4.64 12.08
CA LEU A 115 -14.84 -4.81 12.24
C LEU A 115 -15.53 -3.48 12.61
N ILE A 116 -14.94 -2.73 13.55
CA ILE A 116 -15.50 -1.42 13.97
C ILE A 116 -15.44 -0.43 12.79
N GLY A 117 -14.33 -0.38 12.07
CA GLY A 117 -14.17 0.50 10.90
C GLY A 117 -15.18 0.15 9.79
N GLN A 118 -15.42 -1.15 9.54
CA GLN A 118 -16.42 -1.59 8.55
C GLN A 118 -17.84 -1.17 8.95
N ILE A 119 -18.19 -1.32 10.23
CA ILE A 119 -19.49 -0.88 10.75
C ILE A 119 -19.62 0.64 10.56
N TRP A 120 -18.59 1.38 10.92
CA TRP A 120 -18.56 2.83 10.78
C TRP A 120 -18.75 3.27 9.31
N THR A 121 -18.05 2.60 8.38
CA THR A 121 -18.16 2.90 6.95
C THR A 121 -19.58 2.68 6.43
N MET A 122 -20.25 1.60 6.91
CA MET A 122 -21.62 1.30 6.48
C MET A 122 -22.66 2.22 7.10
N ASP A 123 -22.52 2.53 8.40
CA ASP A 123 -23.61 3.13 9.20
C ASP A 123 -23.43 4.63 9.42
N ALA A 124 -22.18 5.15 9.46
CA ALA A 124 -21.90 6.56 9.74
C ALA A 124 -21.33 7.30 8.53
N SER A 125 -20.43 6.70 7.80
CA SER A 125 -19.88 7.30 6.56
C SER A 125 -20.81 7.12 5.38
N GLU A 126 -21.50 5.98 5.32
CA GLU A 126 -22.45 5.61 4.26
C GLU A 126 -21.84 5.72 2.86
N ASP A 127 -20.60 5.26 2.71
CA ASP A 127 -19.84 5.34 1.45
C ASP A 127 -20.64 4.75 0.26
N TRP A 128 -21.50 3.79 0.53
CA TRP A 128 -22.34 3.15 -0.48
C TRP A 128 -23.27 4.14 -1.19
N ALA A 129 -23.61 5.26 -0.55
CA ALA A 129 -24.57 6.24 -1.09
C ALA A 129 -23.90 7.40 -1.84
N TRP A 130 -22.62 7.69 -1.53
CA TRP A 130 -21.99 8.88 -2.10
C TRP A 130 -20.66 8.61 -2.81
N ASN A 131 -20.06 7.44 -2.63
CA ASN A 131 -18.72 7.16 -3.21
C ASN A 131 -18.83 6.20 -4.39
N PRO A 132 -18.94 6.70 -5.64
CA PRO A 132 -19.08 5.82 -6.81
C PRO A 132 -17.83 4.99 -7.09
N LEU A 133 -16.65 5.41 -6.56
CA LEU A 133 -15.38 4.72 -6.84
C LEU A 133 -15.34 3.32 -6.20
N SER A 134 -16.14 3.07 -5.15
CA SER A 134 -16.24 1.73 -4.56
C SER A 134 -16.87 0.75 -5.56
N TYR A 135 -17.86 1.17 -6.32
CA TYR A 135 -18.47 0.34 -7.38
C TYR A 135 -17.49 0.13 -8.54
N GLN A 136 -16.74 1.17 -8.90
CA GLN A 136 -15.71 1.10 -9.95
C GLN A 136 -14.63 0.08 -9.61
N SER A 137 -14.18 0.08 -8.35
CA SER A 137 -13.16 -0.86 -7.88
C SER A 137 -13.62 -2.31 -8.03
N VAL A 138 -14.88 -2.59 -7.69
CA VAL A 138 -15.45 -3.95 -7.85
C VAL A 138 -15.58 -4.29 -9.35
N ALA A 139 -16.10 -3.38 -10.17
CA ALA A 139 -16.32 -3.64 -11.60
C ALA A 139 -14.99 -3.91 -12.34
N GLY A 140 -13.97 -3.09 -12.09
CA GLY A 140 -12.65 -3.25 -12.71
C GLY A 140 -11.94 -4.50 -12.21
N GLY A 141 -11.92 -4.68 -10.88
CA GLY A 141 -11.29 -5.83 -10.25
C GLY A 141 -11.94 -7.15 -10.65
N ALA A 142 -13.24 -7.14 -10.99
CA ALA A 142 -13.97 -8.36 -11.34
C ALA A 142 -13.28 -9.13 -12.47
N ILE A 143 -12.77 -8.44 -13.48
CA ILE A 143 -12.11 -9.08 -14.63
C ILE A 143 -10.60 -9.07 -14.47
N TYR A 144 -10.03 -7.92 -14.05
CA TYR A 144 -8.57 -7.76 -13.92
C TYR A 144 -7.98 -8.85 -13.01
N ASN A 145 -8.56 -9.06 -11.82
CA ASN A 145 -7.99 -10.02 -10.85
C ASN A 145 -7.98 -11.46 -11.37
N LEU A 146 -8.89 -11.79 -12.29
CA LEU A 146 -8.94 -13.14 -12.91
C LEU A 146 -7.90 -13.30 -14.01
N MET A 147 -7.49 -12.20 -14.66
CA MET A 147 -6.70 -12.28 -15.89
C MET A 147 -5.26 -11.83 -15.71
N ALA A 148 -4.95 -11.01 -14.70
CA ALA A 148 -3.63 -10.40 -14.53
C ALA A 148 -2.51 -11.41 -14.26
N ARG A 149 -2.84 -12.57 -13.64
CA ARG A 149 -1.85 -13.59 -13.29
C ARG A 149 -2.32 -15.00 -13.70
N GLU A 150 -1.36 -15.90 -13.83
CA GLU A 150 -1.61 -17.28 -14.31
C GLU A 150 -1.81 -18.26 -13.15
N PHE A 151 -2.71 -17.93 -12.21
CA PHE A 151 -2.99 -18.80 -11.07
C PHE A 151 -3.75 -20.10 -11.43
N ALA A 152 -4.37 -20.14 -12.60
CA ALA A 152 -5.15 -21.30 -13.08
C ALA A 152 -5.09 -21.36 -14.61
N PRO A 153 -5.44 -22.52 -15.21
CA PRO A 153 -5.48 -22.63 -16.68
C PRO A 153 -6.35 -21.55 -17.31
N ILE A 154 -5.90 -20.98 -18.43
CA ILE A 154 -6.57 -19.86 -19.09
C ILE A 154 -8.05 -20.14 -19.39
N LYS A 155 -8.40 -21.38 -19.75
CA LYS A 155 -9.80 -21.75 -20.02
C LYS A 155 -10.69 -21.63 -18.80
N SER A 156 -10.15 -21.92 -17.60
CA SER A 156 -10.88 -21.77 -16.33
C SER A 156 -11.06 -20.30 -16.00
N ARG A 157 -9.98 -19.51 -16.13
CA ARG A 157 -10.03 -18.06 -15.86
C ARG A 157 -11.02 -17.36 -16.80
N LEU A 158 -11.02 -17.73 -18.10
CA LEU A 158 -11.99 -17.21 -19.07
C LEU A 158 -13.43 -17.60 -18.73
N ALA A 159 -13.66 -18.82 -18.22
CA ALA A 159 -15.01 -19.24 -17.81
C ALA A 159 -15.51 -18.40 -16.63
N ASN A 160 -14.63 -18.14 -15.66
CA ASN A 160 -14.96 -17.30 -14.50
C ASN A 160 -15.20 -15.85 -14.92
N ALA A 161 -14.35 -15.30 -15.80
CA ALA A 161 -14.51 -13.95 -16.35
C ALA A 161 -15.84 -13.84 -17.11
N THR A 162 -16.19 -14.86 -17.90
CA THR A 162 -17.48 -14.92 -18.61
C THR A 162 -18.64 -14.79 -17.60
N SER A 163 -18.59 -15.59 -16.53
CA SER A 163 -19.63 -15.58 -15.49
C SER A 163 -19.73 -14.21 -14.80
N ARG A 164 -18.59 -13.56 -14.55
CA ARG A 164 -18.61 -12.21 -13.94
C ARG A 164 -19.14 -11.15 -14.91
N MET A 165 -18.73 -11.21 -16.20
CA MET A 165 -19.24 -10.28 -17.22
C MET A 165 -20.76 -10.33 -17.33
N GLU A 166 -21.34 -11.54 -17.27
CA GLU A 166 -22.80 -11.72 -17.30
C GLU A 166 -23.51 -11.05 -16.12
N LYS A 167 -22.79 -10.79 -15.00
CA LYS A 167 -23.35 -10.19 -13.76
C LYS A 167 -23.07 -8.68 -13.64
N ILE A 168 -22.14 -8.13 -14.43
CA ILE A 168 -21.81 -6.70 -14.39
C ILE A 168 -23.07 -5.81 -14.59
N PRO A 169 -24.01 -6.11 -15.48
CA PRO A 169 -25.22 -5.27 -15.59
C PRO A 169 -25.97 -5.11 -14.26
N THR A 170 -26.04 -6.18 -13.46
CA THR A 170 -26.68 -6.14 -12.13
C THR A 170 -25.89 -5.23 -11.18
N LEU A 171 -24.56 -5.36 -11.16
CA LEU A 171 -23.69 -4.52 -10.31
C LEU A 171 -23.87 -3.04 -10.66
N LEU A 172 -23.84 -2.69 -11.95
CA LEU A 172 -23.96 -1.31 -12.40
C LEU A 172 -25.37 -0.75 -12.11
N ARG A 173 -26.42 -1.59 -12.22
CA ARG A 173 -27.76 -1.21 -11.81
C ARG A 173 -27.82 -0.93 -10.30
N GLN A 174 -27.23 -1.82 -9.48
CA GLN A 174 -27.15 -1.62 -8.01
C GLN A 174 -26.43 -0.32 -7.67
N ALA A 175 -25.36 0.04 -8.40
CA ALA A 175 -24.67 1.32 -8.21
C ALA A 175 -25.63 2.49 -8.45
N ARG A 176 -26.44 2.44 -9.54
CA ARG A 176 -27.42 3.51 -9.85
C ARG A 176 -28.52 3.59 -8.79
N GLU A 177 -28.92 2.45 -8.23
CA GLU A 177 -29.98 2.38 -7.20
C GLU A 177 -29.50 2.90 -5.85
N ASN A 178 -28.23 2.71 -5.53
CA ASN A 178 -27.67 3.06 -4.22
C ASN A 178 -27.16 4.50 -4.16
N LEU A 179 -26.52 4.98 -5.23
CA LEU A 179 -25.92 6.31 -5.23
C LEU A 179 -27.02 7.39 -5.20
N ASP A 180 -26.83 8.37 -4.33
CA ASP A 180 -27.64 9.58 -4.26
C ASP A 180 -26.87 10.70 -4.99
N PRO A 181 -27.17 10.99 -6.27
CA PRO A 181 -26.32 11.88 -7.06
C PRO A 181 -26.04 13.25 -6.43
N PRO A 182 -27.00 13.95 -5.77
CA PRO A 182 -26.66 15.20 -5.08
C PRO A 182 -25.64 15.05 -3.94
N SER A 183 -25.55 13.88 -3.34
CA SER A 183 -24.61 13.60 -2.23
C SER A 183 -23.20 13.23 -2.71
N VAL A 184 -23.04 13.05 -4.02
CA VAL A 184 -21.72 12.69 -4.59
C VAL A 184 -20.92 13.98 -4.83
N PRO A 185 -19.64 14.05 -4.39
CA PRO A 185 -18.80 15.21 -4.73
C PRO A 185 -18.41 15.19 -6.22
N ALA A 186 -18.35 16.37 -6.84
CA ALA A 186 -18.01 16.51 -8.26
C ALA A 186 -16.69 15.79 -8.63
N PRO A 187 -15.60 15.91 -7.85
CA PRO A 187 -14.35 15.19 -8.19
C PRO A 187 -14.53 13.66 -8.28
N HIS A 188 -15.39 13.09 -7.42
CA HIS A 188 -15.67 11.65 -7.45
C HIS A 188 -16.45 11.26 -8.70
N ALA A 189 -17.49 12.05 -9.05
CA ALA A 189 -18.30 11.77 -10.22
C ALA A 189 -17.48 11.88 -11.52
N GLU A 190 -16.64 12.91 -11.62
CA GLU A 190 -15.76 13.13 -12.78
C GLU A 190 -14.75 11.99 -12.94
N THR A 191 -14.14 11.57 -11.83
CA THR A 191 -13.18 10.45 -11.83
C THR A 191 -13.87 9.15 -12.22
N TYR A 192 -15.08 8.92 -11.68
CA TYR A 192 -15.90 7.75 -12.01
C TYR A 192 -16.23 7.70 -13.50
N SER A 193 -16.62 8.85 -14.08
CA SER A 193 -16.91 8.94 -15.53
C SER A 193 -15.69 8.53 -16.35
N ALA A 194 -14.52 9.08 -16.00
CA ALA A 194 -13.28 8.76 -16.73
C ALA A 194 -12.90 7.27 -16.59
N GLN A 195 -13.02 6.71 -15.39
CA GLN A 195 -12.64 5.32 -15.13
C GLN A 195 -13.61 4.31 -15.73
N ASN A 196 -14.90 4.62 -15.78
CA ASN A 196 -15.89 3.72 -16.37
C ASN A 196 -15.58 3.47 -17.86
N LYS A 197 -15.12 4.51 -18.58
CA LYS A 197 -14.69 4.37 -19.99
C LYS A 197 -13.56 3.35 -20.14
N GLY A 198 -12.65 3.28 -19.15
CA GLY A 198 -11.54 2.34 -19.15
C GLY A 198 -11.92 0.88 -18.90
N LEU A 199 -13.15 0.59 -18.44
CA LEU A 199 -13.56 -0.80 -18.20
C LEU A 199 -13.52 -1.63 -19.48
N LYS A 200 -13.82 -1.03 -20.63
CA LYS A 200 -13.83 -1.76 -21.91
C LYS A 200 -12.42 -2.15 -22.36
N SER A 201 -11.40 -1.34 -22.02
CA SER A 201 -10.02 -1.67 -22.39
C SER A 201 -9.55 -2.99 -21.72
N ILE A 202 -10.09 -3.32 -20.53
CA ILE A 202 -9.77 -4.60 -19.86
C ILE A 202 -10.15 -5.78 -20.78
N ILE A 203 -11.30 -5.69 -21.46
CA ILE A 203 -11.75 -6.74 -22.37
C ILE A 203 -10.80 -6.86 -23.58
N ASP A 204 -10.44 -5.71 -24.15
CA ASP A 204 -9.58 -5.69 -25.33
C ASP A 204 -8.16 -6.16 -25.03
N GLU A 205 -7.62 -5.76 -23.88
CA GLU A 205 -6.24 -6.08 -23.49
C GLU A 205 -6.09 -7.48 -22.88
N MET A 206 -7.08 -7.95 -22.11
CA MET A 206 -6.90 -9.14 -21.27
C MET A 206 -7.80 -10.32 -21.66
N ILE A 207 -8.90 -10.11 -22.35
CA ILE A 207 -9.80 -11.20 -22.75
C ILE A 207 -9.63 -11.54 -24.23
N THR A 208 -9.67 -10.51 -25.09
CA THR A 208 -9.66 -10.68 -26.54
C THR A 208 -8.45 -11.48 -27.03
N PRO A 209 -7.21 -11.26 -26.55
CA PRO A 209 -6.06 -12.05 -27.01
C PRO A 209 -6.18 -13.55 -26.71
N HIS A 210 -7.00 -13.93 -25.73
CA HIS A 210 -7.11 -15.31 -25.27
C HIS A 210 -8.34 -16.05 -25.84
N LYS A 211 -9.19 -15.39 -26.63
CA LYS A 211 -10.41 -16.00 -27.21
C LYS A 211 -10.11 -17.29 -27.98
N HIS A 212 -8.94 -17.36 -28.63
CA HIS A 212 -8.52 -18.50 -29.44
C HIS A 212 -8.38 -19.80 -28.63
N HIS A 213 -8.34 -19.74 -27.31
CA HIS A 213 -8.30 -20.93 -26.45
C HIS A 213 -9.67 -21.59 -26.30
N LEU A 214 -10.75 -20.95 -26.72
CA LEU A 214 -12.11 -21.49 -26.64
C LEU A 214 -12.66 -21.85 -28.01
N ARG A 215 -13.65 -22.75 -28.04
CA ARG A 215 -14.34 -23.20 -29.28
C ARG A 215 -15.81 -23.46 -28.96
N GLY A 216 -16.62 -23.51 -30.01
CA GLY A 216 -18.02 -23.90 -29.91
C GLY A 216 -18.83 -23.06 -28.90
N ALA A 217 -19.66 -23.74 -28.11
CA ALA A 217 -20.58 -23.09 -27.16
C ALA A 217 -19.86 -22.18 -26.14
N ARG A 218 -18.64 -22.56 -25.73
CA ARG A 218 -17.89 -21.75 -24.75
C ARG A 218 -17.45 -20.41 -25.35
N LEU A 219 -17.00 -20.41 -26.60
CA LEU A 219 -16.62 -19.18 -27.30
C LEU A 219 -17.85 -18.33 -27.58
N ALA A 220 -18.97 -18.95 -27.98
CA ALA A 220 -20.23 -18.24 -28.22
C ALA A 220 -20.71 -17.54 -26.92
N ARG A 221 -20.69 -18.25 -25.78
CA ARG A 221 -21.08 -17.68 -24.49
C ARG A 221 -20.16 -16.51 -24.08
N LEU A 222 -18.83 -16.66 -24.28
CA LEU A 222 -17.89 -15.57 -23.99
C LEU A 222 -18.20 -14.34 -24.84
N ASN A 223 -18.43 -14.51 -26.15
CA ASN A 223 -18.74 -13.39 -27.03
C ASN A 223 -20.07 -12.70 -26.64
N ALA A 224 -21.07 -13.48 -26.24
CA ALA A 224 -22.34 -12.94 -25.76
C ALA A 224 -22.14 -12.15 -24.44
N ALA A 225 -21.32 -12.69 -23.52
CA ALA A 225 -21.01 -12.02 -22.24
C ALA A 225 -20.27 -10.69 -22.47
N ILE A 226 -19.34 -10.67 -23.43
CA ILE A 226 -18.64 -9.43 -23.81
C ILE A 226 -19.64 -8.39 -24.34
N ALA A 227 -20.58 -8.81 -25.20
CA ALA A 227 -21.59 -7.89 -25.74
C ALA A 227 -22.47 -7.32 -24.62
N ILE A 228 -22.91 -8.17 -23.68
CA ILE A 228 -23.72 -7.78 -22.51
C ILE A 228 -22.94 -6.78 -21.63
N TYR A 229 -21.66 -7.10 -21.34
CA TYR A 229 -20.77 -6.26 -20.54
C TYR A 229 -20.60 -4.88 -21.19
N ASN A 230 -20.23 -4.83 -22.47
CA ASN A 230 -20.00 -3.57 -23.18
C ASN A 230 -21.26 -2.70 -23.21
N ALA A 231 -22.41 -3.33 -23.50
CA ALA A 231 -23.69 -2.60 -23.51
C ALA A 231 -24.02 -1.99 -22.14
N ALA A 232 -23.77 -2.76 -21.07
CA ALA A 232 -24.03 -2.28 -19.70
C ALA A 232 -23.09 -1.13 -19.32
N VAL A 233 -21.82 -1.22 -19.71
CA VAL A 233 -20.82 -0.17 -19.45
C VAL A 233 -21.23 1.11 -20.21
N ASP A 234 -21.67 0.99 -21.47
CA ASP A 234 -22.10 2.13 -22.28
C ASP A 234 -23.36 2.77 -21.70
N GLU A 235 -24.37 1.95 -21.33
CA GLU A 235 -25.59 2.44 -20.67
C GLU A 235 -25.27 3.18 -19.37
N HIS A 236 -24.36 2.59 -18.59
CA HIS A 236 -23.94 3.19 -17.32
C HIS A 236 -23.20 4.51 -17.55
N GLN A 237 -22.36 4.58 -18.61
CA GLN A 237 -21.67 5.83 -18.97
C GLN A 237 -22.65 6.94 -19.28
N VAL A 238 -23.71 6.62 -20.04
CA VAL A 238 -24.77 7.61 -20.33
C VAL A 238 -25.39 8.13 -19.03
N TRP A 239 -25.72 7.22 -18.09
CA TRP A 239 -26.28 7.62 -16.79
C TRP A 239 -25.28 8.49 -15.99
N ILE A 240 -24.01 8.12 -15.98
CA ILE A 240 -22.98 8.92 -15.28
C ILE A 240 -22.94 10.33 -15.86
N ASP A 241 -22.87 10.44 -17.18
CA ASP A 241 -22.65 11.74 -17.85
C ASP A 241 -23.92 12.62 -17.86
N THR A 242 -25.11 12.00 -17.86
CA THR A 242 -26.37 12.77 -17.97
C THR A 242 -27.10 12.94 -16.63
N VAL A 243 -26.83 12.07 -15.64
CA VAL A 243 -27.52 12.13 -14.34
C VAL A 243 -26.55 12.44 -13.21
N LEU A 244 -25.50 11.59 -13.05
CA LEU A 244 -24.62 11.67 -11.87
C LEU A 244 -23.78 12.95 -11.90
N VAL A 245 -23.01 13.18 -12.97
CA VAL A 245 -22.08 14.32 -13.05
C VAL A 245 -22.81 15.66 -12.93
N PRO A 246 -23.93 15.91 -13.64
CA PRO A 246 -24.64 17.20 -13.49
C PRO A 246 -25.23 17.43 -12.09
N ALA A 247 -25.57 16.35 -11.36
CA ALA A 247 -26.18 16.45 -10.03
C ALA A 247 -25.15 16.48 -8.90
N ALA A 248 -23.90 16.06 -9.15
CA ALA A 248 -22.84 15.89 -8.14
C ALA A 248 -22.35 17.25 -7.63
N LYS A 249 -22.82 17.65 -6.44
CA LYS A 249 -22.58 18.99 -5.87
C LYS A 249 -22.13 18.97 -4.42
N ALA A 250 -22.04 17.80 -3.80
CA ALA A 250 -21.63 17.71 -2.40
C ALA A 250 -20.18 18.19 -2.22
N ASP A 251 -19.91 18.73 -1.05
CA ASP A 251 -18.53 19.05 -0.67
C ASP A 251 -17.78 17.72 -0.44
N PHE A 252 -16.60 17.61 -1.00
CA PHE A 252 -15.74 16.44 -0.77
C PHE A 252 -15.09 16.49 0.62
N ARG A 253 -15.13 17.62 1.32
CA ARG A 253 -14.54 17.79 2.65
C ARG A 253 -15.41 17.10 3.70
N VAL A 254 -14.78 16.23 4.48
CA VAL A 254 -15.53 15.38 5.42
C VAL A 254 -15.69 16.00 6.81
N GLY A 255 -14.93 17.05 7.11
CA GLY A 255 -14.97 17.71 8.43
C GLY A 255 -14.20 16.96 9.51
N ALA A 256 -13.99 17.63 10.64
CA ALA A 256 -13.11 17.14 11.69
C ALA A 256 -13.56 15.80 12.29
N GLU A 257 -14.85 15.67 12.58
CA GLU A 257 -15.38 14.48 13.26
C GLU A 257 -15.14 13.20 12.44
N LYS A 258 -15.58 13.19 11.17
CA LYS A 258 -15.40 12.02 10.30
C LYS A 258 -13.92 11.77 10.02
N PHE A 259 -13.15 12.85 9.82
CA PHE A 259 -11.71 12.75 9.57
C PHE A 259 -11.01 12.07 10.74
N ASP A 260 -11.25 12.55 11.98
CA ASP A 260 -10.55 12.03 13.17
C ASP A 260 -10.94 10.58 13.45
N GLN A 261 -12.23 10.21 13.25
CA GLN A 261 -12.67 8.81 13.40
C GLN A 261 -11.96 7.90 12.39
N GLN A 262 -11.97 8.28 11.10
CA GLN A 262 -11.31 7.49 10.07
C GLN A 262 -9.80 7.42 10.27
N LEU A 263 -9.19 8.51 10.74
CA LEU A 263 -7.75 8.57 11.02
C LEU A 263 -7.37 7.50 12.06
N GLY A 264 -8.19 7.35 13.09
CA GLY A 264 -8.01 6.32 14.11
C GLY A 264 -8.01 4.91 13.51
N PHE A 265 -8.98 4.62 12.64
CA PHE A 265 -9.07 3.31 11.97
C PHE A 265 -7.90 3.09 11.01
N THR A 266 -7.48 4.14 10.29
CA THR A 266 -6.43 4.06 9.27
C THR A 266 -5.05 3.84 9.88
N LEU A 267 -4.70 4.62 10.91
CA LEU A 267 -3.35 4.61 11.47
C LEU A 267 -3.18 3.60 12.61
N VAL A 268 -4.23 3.38 13.39
CA VAL A 268 -4.18 2.60 14.64
C VAL A 268 -3.00 3.12 15.49
N SER A 269 -2.86 4.44 15.51
CA SER A 269 -1.79 5.15 16.22
C SER A 269 -2.42 5.97 17.35
N ASP A 270 -1.63 6.30 18.35
CA ASP A 270 -2.09 7.14 19.47
C ASP A 270 -1.94 8.65 19.18
N LEU A 271 -1.44 9.00 17.97
CA LEU A 271 -1.20 10.40 17.59
C LEU A 271 -2.50 11.09 17.13
N SER A 272 -2.76 12.24 17.71
CA SER A 272 -3.83 13.12 17.26
C SER A 272 -3.43 13.84 15.96
N ARG A 273 -4.43 14.34 15.24
CA ARG A 273 -4.24 15.16 14.03
C ARG A 273 -3.31 16.34 14.31
N GLN A 274 -3.45 16.99 15.46
CA GLN A 274 -2.63 18.14 15.85
C GLN A 274 -1.17 17.74 16.10
N GLU A 275 -0.95 16.59 16.73
CA GLU A 275 0.42 16.08 16.96
C GLU A 275 1.10 15.70 15.65
N ILE A 276 0.35 15.08 14.73
CA ILE A 276 0.88 14.75 13.39
C ILE A 276 1.34 16.03 12.69
N ARG A 277 0.50 17.08 12.72
CA ARG A 277 0.83 18.37 12.11
C ARG A 277 2.07 19.01 12.75
N ALA A 278 2.15 18.99 14.08
CA ALA A 278 3.30 19.58 14.79
C ALA A 278 4.60 18.84 14.42
N ARG A 279 4.57 17.50 14.40
CA ARG A 279 5.71 16.67 13.97
C ARG A 279 6.10 16.94 12.52
N ALA A 280 5.11 17.08 11.64
CA ALA A 280 5.33 17.36 10.20
C ALA A 280 6.01 18.71 10.01
N ASN A 281 5.53 19.75 10.68
CA ASN A 281 6.14 21.10 10.61
C ASN A 281 7.60 21.08 11.09
N ALA A 282 7.89 20.39 12.19
CA ALA A 282 9.27 20.25 12.68
C ALA A 282 10.15 19.49 11.69
N ALA A 283 9.59 18.44 11.06
CA ALA A 283 10.32 17.65 10.05
C ALA A 283 10.64 18.48 8.81
N ILE A 284 9.72 19.33 8.34
CA ILE A 284 9.96 20.23 7.21
C ILE A 284 11.23 21.07 7.45
N ILE A 285 11.32 21.65 8.65
CA ILE A 285 12.47 22.51 9.01
C ILE A 285 13.79 21.71 8.92
N ARG A 286 13.82 20.51 9.52
CA ARG A 286 15.01 19.65 9.52
C ARG A 286 15.42 19.23 8.10
N VAL A 287 14.44 18.77 7.32
CA VAL A 287 14.71 18.25 5.97
C VAL A 287 15.21 19.38 5.06
N ARG A 288 14.56 20.56 5.10
CA ARG A 288 14.98 21.71 4.30
C ARG A 288 16.39 22.20 4.71
N GLY A 289 16.71 22.13 6.00
CA GLY A 289 18.07 22.43 6.47
C GLY A 289 19.11 21.52 5.83
N ARG A 290 18.85 20.20 5.86
CA ARG A 290 19.74 19.22 5.21
C ARG A 290 19.83 19.42 3.71
N MET A 291 18.72 19.71 3.05
CA MET A 291 18.70 19.99 1.60
C MET A 291 19.58 21.20 1.27
N TYR A 292 19.54 22.23 2.10
CA TYR A 292 20.37 23.42 1.91
C TYR A 292 21.87 23.08 2.02
N GLU A 293 22.26 22.28 3.01
CA GLU A 293 23.65 21.83 3.16
C GLU A 293 24.16 21.14 1.90
N ILE A 294 23.34 20.26 1.32
CA ILE A 294 23.68 19.52 0.09
C ILE A 294 23.76 20.50 -1.08
N ALA A 295 22.74 21.34 -1.23
CA ALA A 295 22.67 22.32 -2.32
C ALA A 295 23.89 23.24 -2.31
N ALA A 296 24.28 23.73 -1.13
CA ALA A 296 25.45 24.61 -0.99
C ALA A 296 26.74 23.93 -1.46
N ARG A 297 26.93 22.65 -1.09
CA ARG A 297 28.10 21.87 -1.56
C ARG A 297 28.11 21.64 -3.05
N VAL A 298 26.93 21.30 -3.61
CA VAL A 298 26.80 21.04 -5.06
C VAL A 298 27.09 22.31 -5.85
N LEU A 299 26.48 23.43 -5.46
CA LEU A 299 26.58 24.70 -6.18
C LEU A 299 27.99 25.31 -6.07
N ALA A 300 28.70 25.09 -4.95
CA ALA A 300 30.08 25.55 -4.80
C ALA A 300 31.03 24.87 -5.80
N ASN A 301 30.67 23.70 -6.33
CA ASN A 301 31.47 22.97 -7.30
C ASN A 301 31.05 23.24 -8.74
N THR A 302 30.17 24.23 -8.97
CA THR A 302 29.73 24.66 -10.30
C THR A 302 30.14 26.14 -10.47
N ASP A 303 30.12 26.65 -11.69
CA ASP A 303 30.38 28.08 -11.94
C ASP A 303 29.19 28.95 -11.53
N ASN A 304 28.68 28.72 -10.32
CA ASN A 304 27.50 29.41 -9.81
C ASN A 304 27.94 30.65 -9.00
N THR A 305 27.36 31.79 -9.34
CA THR A 305 27.69 33.08 -8.69
C THR A 305 26.85 33.34 -7.43
N LEU A 306 26.00 32.37 -7.01
CA LEU A 306 25.18 32.52 -5.81
C LEU A 306 26.06 32.59 -4.54
N VAL A 307 25.85 33.64 -3.75
CA VAL A 307 26.48 33.75 -2.43
C VAL A 307 25.66 32.93 -1.46
N LEU A 308 26.27 31.88 -0.91
CA LEU A 308 25.61 30.90 -0.06
C LEU A 308 26.09 31.03 1.38
N PRO A 309 25.42 31.84 2.22
CA PRO A 309 25.82 32.05 3.62
C PRO A 309 25.55 30.82 4.48
N GLN A 310 26.29 30.67 5.57
CA GLN A 310 26.07 29.59 6.56
C GLN A 310 24.67 29.66 7.19
N ASN A 311 24.17 30.88 7.38
CA ASN A 311 22.84 31.11 7.96
C ASN A 311 21.98 31.80 6.89
N PRO A 312 21.36 31.05 5.98
CA PRO A 312 20.59 31.65 4.89
C PRO A 312 19.24 32.20 5.37
N SER A 313 18.80 33.26 4.71
CA SER A 313 17.40 33.65 4.84
C SER A 313 16.50 32.58 4.22
N ALA A 314 15.28 32.62 4.59
CA ALA A 314 14.31 31.71 3.97
C ALA A 314 14.29 31.75 2.45
N UNK A 315 14.54 32.79 1.97
CA UNK A 315 14.59 33.01 0.58
C UNK A 315 15.75 32.40 -0.02
N UNK A 316 16.87 32.53 0.51
CA UNK A 316 18.07 31.96 0.02
C UNK A 316 18.08 30.47 0.18
N UNK A 317 17.39 29.88 1.10
CA UNK A 317 17.20 28.56 1.23
C UNK A 317 16.51 27.99 0.11
N UNK A 318 15.52 28.57 -0.40
CA UNK A 318 14.73 28.25 -1.42
C UNK A 318 15.42 28.32 -2.69
N ILE A 319 16.02 29.33 -2.99
CA ILE A 319 16.77 29.56 -4.26
C ILE A 319 17.88 28.51 -4.43
N ALA A 320 18.71 28.33 -3.41
CA ALA A 320 19.81 27.37 -3.51
C ALA A 320 19.33 25.94 -3.71
N ILE A 321 18.34 25.53 -2.92
CA ILE A 321 17.76 24.16 -3.04
C ILE A 321 17.17 23.99 -4.44
N LYS A 322 16.39 24.99 -4.90
CA LYS A 322 15.79 24.90 -6.24
C LYS A 322 16.86 24.82 -7.33
N ALA A 323 17.89 25.65 -7.25
CA ALA A 323 18.98 25.63 -8.25
C ALA A 323 19.65 24.24 -8.32
N ALA A 324 19.90 23.62 -7.15
CA ALA A 324 20.49 22.27 -7.13
C ALA A 324 19.51 21.20 -7.63
N LEU A 325 18.20 21.34 -7.31
CA LEU A 325 17.18 20.43 -7.85
C LEU A 325 17.00 20.58 -9.36
N ASP A 326 17.19 21.81 -9.90
CA ASP A 326 17.16 22.02 -11.37
C ASP A 326 18.31 21.26 -12.05
N LEU A 327 19.47 21.16 -11.40
CA LEU A 327 20.58 20.33 -11.91
C LEU A 327 20.19 18.84 -11.91
N ALA A 328 19.51 18.37 -10.86
CA ALA A 328 19.01 16.98 -10.80
C ALA A 328 18.00 16.73 -11.93
N ALA A 329 17.07 17.66 -12.14
CA ALA A 329 15.99 17.55 -13.11
C ALA A 329 16.47 17.65 -14.58
N ALA A 330 17.72 18.10 -14.80
CA ALA A 330 18.29 18.14 -16.16
C ALA A 330 18.49 16.72 -16.73
N GLN A 331 18.73 15.73 -15.87
CA GLN A 331 18.94 14.34 -16.30
C GLN A 331 17.62 13.57 -16.15
N ARG A 332 16.88 13.45 -17.25
CA ARG A 332 15.58 12.79 -17.28
C ARG A 332 15.45 11.86 -18.49
N PRO A 333 14.63 10.79 -18.36
CA PRO A 333 14.41 9.88 -19.49
C PRO A 333 13.49 10.53 -20.54
N THR A 334 13.44 9.93 -21.72
CA THR A 334 12.36 10.23 -22.67
C THR A 334 11.10 9.43 -22.27
N PRO A 335 9.90 9.87 -22.69
CA PRO A 335 8.64 9.20 -22.32
C PRO A 335 8.61 7.70 -22.60
N ASP A 336 9.20 7.28 -23.73
CA ASP A 336 9.23 5.88 -24.16
C ASP A 336 10.19 5.02 -23.32
N LYS A 337 11.08 5.64 -22.51
CA LYS A 337 12.09 4.93 -21.73
C LYS A 337 11.75 4.77 -20.25
N LEU A 338 10.55 5.16 -19.81
CA LEU A 338 10.19 5.14 -18.40
C LEU A 338 10.29 3.72 -17.80
N VAL A 339 9.74 2.70 -18.48
CA VAL A 339 9.77 1.30 -17.99
C VAL A 339 11.21 0.77 -17.97
N GLU A 340 11.97 1.03 -19.02
CA GLU A 340 13.39 0.63 -19.08
C GLU A 340 14.20 1.29 -17.97
N THR A 341 13.98 2.59 -17.73
CA THR A 341 14.67 3.34 -16.67
C THR A 341 14.31 2.76 -15.29
N ALA A 342 13.03 2.47 -15.05
CA ALA A 342 12.57 1.87 -13.78
C ALA A 342 13.16 0.47 -13.60
N SER A 343 13.27 -0.32 -14.67
CA SER A 343 13.88 -1.66 -14.61
C SER A 343 15.36 -1.57 -14.22
N ASN A 344 16.10 -0.68 -14.87
CA ASN A 344 17.53 -0.47 -14.58
C ASN A 344 17.72 0.03 -13.14
N ALA A 345 16.88 0.97 -12.70
CA ALA A 345 16.91 1.50 -11.34
C ALA A 345 16.68 0.40 -10.30
N THR A 346 15.70 -0.48 -10.56
CA THR A 346 15.38 -1.60 -9.66
C THR A 346 16.58 -2.54 -9.52
N GLU A 347 17.26 -2.84 -10.62
CA GLU A 347 18.43 -3.73 -10.58
C GLU A 347 19.61 -3.09 -9.84
N VAL A 348 19.85 -1.79 -10.06
CA VAL A 348 20.90 -1.05 -9.34
C VAL A 348 20.63 -1.08 -7.83
N ALA A 349 19.39 -0.83 -7.42
CA ALA A 349 18.99 -0.89 -6.00
C ALA A 349 19.16 -2.31 -5.45
N ARG A 350 18.75 -3.34 -6.21
CA ARG A 350 18.88 -4.75 -5.81
C ARG A 350 20.34 -5.12 -5.54
N GLN A 351 21.23 -4.73 -6.44
CA GLN A 351 22.66 -5.04 -6.29
C GLN A 351 23.24 -4.37 -5.04
N PHE A 352 22.84 -3.13 -4.75
CA PHE A 352 23.31 -2.43 -3.55
C PHE A 352 22.83 -3.13 -2.27
N VAL A 353 21.54 -3.52 -2.22
CA VAL A 353 20.97 -4.22 -1.06
C VAL A 353 21.74 -5.53 -0.80
N LEU A 354 22.07 -6.27 -1.87
CA LEU A 354 22.87 -7.52 -1.76
C LEU A 354 24.29 -7.24 -1.27
N GLN A 355 24.95 -6.24 -1.88
CA GLN A 355 26.34 -5.89 -1.55
C GLN A 355 26.46 -5.47 -0.08
N LYS A 356 25.50 -4.67 0.41
CA LYS A 356 25.50 -4.18 1.78
C LYS A 356 24.84 -5.16 2.77
N ASN A 357 24.20 -6.20 2.26
CA ASN A 357 23.51 -7.21 3.07
C ASN A 357 22.48 -6.57 4.01
N LEU A 358 21.59 -5.71 3.45
CA LEU A 358 20.67 -4.89 4.26
C LEU A 358 19.43 -5.64 4.73
N ILE A 359 18.97 -6.62 3.95
CA ILE A 359 17.76 -7.41 4.23
C ILE A 359 17.77 -8.65 3.33
N THR A 360 17.08 -9.71 3.74
CA THR A 360 16.90 -10.91 2.92
C THR A 360 15.95 -10.62 1.75
N LEU A 361 16.47 -10.78 0.52
CA LEU A 361 15.69 -10.50 -0.69
C LEU A 361 14.92 -11.72 -1.17
N PRO A 362 13.75 -11.51 -1.84
CA PRO A 362 13.05 -12.57 -2.56
C PRO A 362 13.93 -13.20 -3.65
N SER A 363 13.74 -14.49 -3.91
CA SER A 363 14.48 -15.19 -4.98
C SER A 363 13.92 -14.88 -6.37
N GLY A 364 12.63 -14.52 -6.46
CA GLY A 364 11.99 -14.19 -7.73
C GLY A 364 12.24 -12.75 -8.17
N PRO A 365 12.07 -12.44 -9.45
CA PRO A 365 12.14 -11.06 -9.92
C PRO A 365 10.82 -10.32 -9.70
N VAL A 366 10.90 -9.01 -9.56
CA VAL A 366 9.74 -8.13 -9.74
C VAL A 366 9.69 -7.76 -11.23
N LYS A 367 8.50 -7.80 -11.81
CA LYS A 367 8.30 -7.53 -13.24
C LYS A 367 7.80 -6.11 -13.42
N ILE A 368 8.56 -5.29 -14.14
CA ILE A 368 8.18 -3.89 -14.36
C ILE A 368 7.27 -3.84 -15.59
N ILE A 369 6.08 -3.23 -15.44
CA ILE A 369 5.05 -3.18 -16.49
C ILE A 369 4.49 -1.75 -16.64
N LEU A 370 3.84 -1.48 -17.78
CA LEU A 370 3.01 -0.29 -17.91
C LEU A 370 1.72 -0.48 -17.09
N MET A 371 1.31 0.57 -16.41
CA MET A 371 0.10 0.58 -15.58
C MET A 371 -1.15 0.39 -16.44
N PRO A 372 -2.03 -0.59 -16.11
CA PRO A 372 -3.29 -0.77 -16.83
C PRO A 372 -4.15 0.48 -16.81
N GLU A 373 -4.86 0.73 -17.92
CA GLU A 373 -5.58 1.99 -18.13
C GLU A 373 -6.60 2.30 -17.02
N PHE A 374 -7.37 1.31 -16.58
CA PHE A 374 -8.42 1.52 -15.58
C PHE A 374 -7.86 1.89 -14.19
N GLN A 375 -6.55 1.74 -13.98
CA GLN A 375 -5.88 2.07 -12.70
C GLN A 375 -5.14 3.42 -12.76
N ARG A 376 -5.11 4.06 -13.93
CA ARG A 376 -4.40 5.35 -14.09
C ARG A 376 -5.14 6.48 -13.39
N GLY A 377 -4.40 7.51 -12.98
CA GLY A 377 -4.96 8.74 -12.42
C GLY A 377 -4.84 8.87 -10.90
N PHE A 378 -4.40 7.83 -10.20
CA PHE A 378 -4.22 7.87 -8.74
C PHE A 378 -2.75 7.94 -8.31
N ALA A 379 -1.89 7.25 -9.04
CA ALA A 379 -0.48 7.13 -8.67
C ALA A 379 0.37 7.12 -9.93
N VAL A 380 1.65 7.47 -9.78
CA VAL A 380 2.62 7.40 -10.89
C VAL A 380 3.23 5.99 -10.99
N ALA A 381 3.17 5.24 -9.91
CA ALA A 381 3.65 3.87 -9.85
C ALA A 381 2.99 3.16 -8.67
N TYR A 382 3.01 1.83 -8.69
CA TYR A 382 2.59 1.03 -7.54
C TYR A 382 3.16 -0.39 -7.67
N CYS A 383 3.29 -1.04 -6.51
CA CYS A 383 3.66 -2.45 -6.43
C CYS A 383 2.36 -3.29 -6.36
N ASP A 384 2.20 -4.22 -7.29
CA ASP A 384 1.05 -5.13 -7.35
C ASP A 384 1.55 -6.56 -7.10
N SER A 385 1.45 -6.99 -5.84
CA SER A 385 1.84 -8.34 -5.43
C SER A 385 0.68 -9.32 -5.55
N PRO A 386 0.96 -10.61 -5.81
CA PRO A 386 -0.09 -11.61 -5.71
C PRO A 386 -0.66 -11.68 -4.30
N GLY A 387 -1.87 -12.16 -4.19
CA GLY A 387 -2.53 -12.30 -2.90
C GLY A 387 -1.77 -13.24 -1.97
N PRO A 388 -1.93 -13.07 -0.65
CA PRO A 388 -1.17 -13.88 0.32
C PRO A 388 -1.49 -15.38 0.25
N LEU A 389 -2.62 -15.77 -0.32
CA LEU A 389 -2.99 -17.19 -0.47
C LEU A 389 -2.44 -17.78 -1.78
N ASP A 390 -2.04 -16.96 -2.74
CA ASP A 390 -1.38 -17.40 -3.96
C ASP A 390 0.08 -17.79 -3.70
N LYS A 391 0.59 -18.72 -4.51
CA LYS A 391 1.99 -19.17 -4.40
C LYS A 391 2.66 -19.13 -5.77
N GLY A 392 3.87 -18.60 -5.79
CA GLY A 392 4.73 -18.64 -6.97
C GLY A 392 4.29 -17.76 -8.14
N LEU A 393 3.46 -16.76 -7.88
CA LEU A 393 3.00 -15.83 -8.92
C LEU A 393 3.88 -14.57 -8.96
N GLU A 394 3.86 -13.88 -10.10
CA GLU A 394 4.65 -12.67 -10.34
C GLU A 394 4.13 -11.47 -9.54
N THR A 395 5.07 -10.67 -9.04
CA THR A 395 4.79 -9.33 -8.54
C THR A 395 5.10 -8.33 -9.64
N PHE A 396 4.23 -7.34 -9.81
CA PHE A 396 4.41 -6.27 -10.80
C PHE A 396 4.76 -4.96 -10.11
N TYR A 397 5.72 -4.24 -10.67
CA TYR A 397 5.95 -2.83 -10.40
C TYR A 397 5.38 -2.10 -11.62
N ALA A 398 4.22 -1.48 -11.45
CA ALA A 398 3.49 -0.84 -12.54
C ALA A 398 3.86 0.65 -12.62
N VAL A 399 4.23 1.10 -13.80
CA VAL A 399 4.67 2.49 -14.07
C VAL A 399 3.63 3.17 -14.96
N SER A 400 3.15 4.33 -14.54
CA SER A 400 2.17 5.09 -15.32
C SER A 400 2.81 5.66 -16.58
N PRO A 401 2.23 5.43 -17.77
CA PRO A 401 2.71 6.14 -18.96
C PRO A 401 2.32 7.61 -18.89
N ILE A 402 2.99 8.42 -19.70
CA ILE A 402 2.59 9.82 -19.91
C ILE A 402 1.29 9.80 -20.73
N PRO A 403 0.20 10.46 -20.25
CA PRO A 403 -1.07 10.43 -20.99
C PRO A 403 -0.96 11.06 -22.37
N GLU A 404 -1.61 10.45 -23.35
CA GLU A 404 -1.75 11.01 -24.69
C GLU A 404 -2.46 12.36 -24.59
N GLY A 405 -2.03 13.32 -25.39
CA GLY A 405 -2.63 14.65 -25.42
C GLY A 405 -2.03 15.64 -24.43
N TRP A 406 -1.06 15.22 -23.58
CA TRP A 406 -0.34 16.19 -22.76
C TRP A 406 0.53 17.10 -23.62
N SER A 407 0.57 18.39 -23.28
CA SER A 407 1.47 19.34 -23.91
C SER A 407 2.92 19.01 -23.55
N GLU A 408 3.85 19.55 -24.35
CA GLU A 408 5.28 19.43 -24.05
C GLU A 408 5.63 19.98 -22.67
N ALA A 409 4.98 21.07 -22.26
CA ALA A 409 5.20 21.67 -20.94
C ALA A 409 4.74 20.72 -19.82
N GLN A 410 3.59 20.07 -19.97
CA GLN A 410 3.08 19.09 -19.00
C GLN A 410 4.00 17.87 -18.91
N THR A 411 4.43 17.36 -20.06
CA THR A 411 5.36 16.22 -20.15
C THR A 411 6.69 16.58 -19.50
N THR A 412 7.22 17.76 -19.78
CA THR A 412 8.48 18.24 -19.20
C THR A 412 8.37 18.37 -17.67
N SER A 413 7.30 18.99 -17.18
CA SER A 413 7.06 19.12 -15.73
C SER A 413 7.03 17.75 -15.05
N PHE A 414 6.33 16.77 -15.65
CA PHE A 414 6.27 15.40 -15.14
C PHE A 414 7.67 14.77 -15.11
N LEU A 415 8.42 14.85 -16.21
CA LEU A 415 9.75 14.23 -16.30
C LEU A 415 10.81 14.96 -15.46
N ARG A 416 10.61 16.22 -15.12
CA ARG A 416 11.44 16.93 -14.15
C ARG A 416 11.23 16.37 -12.74
N GLU A 417 9.97 16.05 -12.40
CA GLU A 417 9.65 15.38 -11.12
C GLU A 417 10.22 13.95 -11.10
N TYR A 418 9.92 13.18 -12.18
CA TYR A 418 10.33 11.78 -12.32
C TYR A 418 11.57 11.69 -13.22
N ASN A 419 12.61 12.46 -12.84
CA ASN A 419 13.92 12.44 -13.47
C ASN A 419 14.65 11.13 -13.10
N MET A 420 15.89 10.94 -13.58
CA MET A 420 16.64 9.69 -13.36
C MET A 420 16.76 9.34 -11.88
N ARG A 421 16.96 10.35 -11.01
CA ARG A 421 17.11 10.13 -9.56
C ARG A 421 15.76 9.88 -8.89
N GLY A 422 14.70 10.57 -9.33
CA GLY A 422 13.34 10.35 -8.84
C GLY A 422 12.86 8.93 -9.15
N ILE A 423 13.12 8.45 -10.39
CA ILE A 423 12.77 7.06 -10.76
C ILE A 423 13.58 6.07 -9.93
N MET A 424 14.86 6.39 -9.66
CA MET A 424 15.70 5.54 -8.79
C MET A 424 15.11 5.43 -7.39
N ASP A 425 14.64 6.54 -6.82
CA ASP A 425 14.03 6.57 -5.49
C ASP A 425 12.68 5.82 -5.47
N ILE A 426 11.87 5.99 -6.52
CA ILE A 426 10.61 5.22 -6.66
C ILE A 426 10.90 3.71 -6.78
N ALA A 427 11.97 3.32 -7.48
CA ALA A 427 12.35 1.92 -7.58
C ALA A 427 12.74 1.34 -6.20
N VAL A 428 13.34 2.16 -5.34
CA VAL A 428 13.57 1.78 -3.93
C VAL A 428 12.23 1.61 -3.22
N HIS A 429 11.34 2.57 -3.33
CA HIS A 429 10.02 2.58 -2.69
C HIS A 429 9.15 1.39 -3.11
N GLU A 430 8.99 1.17 -4.43
CA GLU A 430 8.09 0.14 -4.95
C GLU A 430 8.69 -1.26 -4.89
N ALA A 431 10.04 -1.37 -4.99
CA ALA A 431 10.67 -2.67 -5.16
C ALA A 431 11.78 -2.98 -4.17
N MET A 432 12.96 -2.34 -4.29
CA MET A 432 14.19 -2.81 -3.67
C MET A 432 14.83 -1.77 -2.73
N PRO A 433 14.61 -1.89 -1.42
CA PRO A 433 13.92 -2.96 -0.68
C PRO A 433 12.53 -2.57 -0.14
N GLY A 434 11.77 -1.77 -0.88
CA GLY A 434 10.48 -1.24 -0.46
C GLY A 434 9.35 -2.27 -0.47
N HIS A 435 8.22 -1.93 -1.13
CA HIS A 435 6.98 -2.71 -1.08
C HIS A 435 7.15 -4.17 -1.48
N TYR A 436 7.86 -4.47 -2.57
CA TYR A 436 8.04 -5.85 -3.03
C TYR A 436 8.70 -6.71 -1.95
N VAL A 437 9.78 -6.20 -1.35
CA VAL A 437 10.51 -6.96 -0.32
C VAL A 437 9.68 -7.06 0.96
N GLN A 438 9.02 -5.98 1.35
CA GLN A 438 8.17 -5.95 2.54
C GLN A 438 7.04 -6.98 2.43
N LEU A 439 6.31 -7.00 1.29
CA LEU A 439 5.20 -7.93 1.10
C LEU A 439 5.66 -9.38 1.02
N PHE A 440 6.83 -9.63 0.43
CA PHE A 440 7.44 -10.97 0.44
C PHE A 440 7.64 -11.48 1.87
N HIS A 441 8.19 -10.64 2.76
CA HIS A 441 8.39 -11.03 4.17
C HIS A 441 7.04 -11.19 4.89
N ALA A 442 6.15 -10.21 4.74
CA ALA A 442 4.86 -10.18 5.42
C ALA A 442 3.99 -11.41 5.07
N ASN A 443 3.99 -11.80 3.79
CA ASN A 443 3.19 -12.94 3.32
C ASN A 443 3.74 -14.31 3.78
N ARG A 444 4.88 -14.33 4.46
CA ARG A 444 5.44 -15.55 5.06
C ARG A 444 5.01 -15.71 6.53
N HIS A 445 4.41 -14.69 7.11
CA HIS A 445 3.88 -14.77 8.48
C HIS A 445 2.74 -15.79 8.55
N SER A 446 2.64 -16.53 9.65
CA SER A 446 1.65 -17.59 9.81
C SER A 446 0.21 -17.08 9.91
N SER A 447 0.01 -15.85 10.34
CA SER A 447 -1.32 -15.25 10.45
C SER A 447 -1.75 -14.68 9.10
N ILE A 448 -2.66 -15.38 8.43
CA ILE A 448 -3.29 -14.89 7.19
C ILE A 448 -4.06 -13.58 7.47
N LEU A 449 -4.58 -13.42 8.68
CA LEU A 449 -5.28 -12.19 9.07
C LEU A 449 -4.40 -10.95 8.88
N ARG A 450 -3.11 -11.01 9.29
CA ARG A 450 -2.18 -9.88 9.12
C ARG A 450 -1.85 -9.58 7.65
N ALA A 451 -1.98 -10.56 6.77
CA ALA A 451 -1.79 -10.35 5.34
C ALA A 451 -3.05 -9.74 4.71
N ILE A 452 -4.24 -10.16 5.15
CA ILE A 452 -5.52 -9.63 4.64
C ILE A 452 -5.78 -8.22 5.18
N LEU A 453 -5.50 -7.99 6.47
CA LEU A 453 -5.75 -6.71 7.17
C LEU A 453 -4.43 -5.97 7.47
N GLY A 454 -3.51 -5.98 6.51
CA GLY A 454 -2.23 -5.29 6.67
C GLY A 454 -2.43 -3.78 6.88
N SER A 455 -1.63 -3.22 7.79
CA SER A 455 -1.69 -1.78 8.12
C SER A 455 -1.08 -0.95 6.98
N GLY A 456 -1.87 -0.03 6.43
CA GLY A 456 -1.38 0.91 5.41
C GLY A 456 -0.22 1.76 5.92
N SER A 457 -0.27 2.22 7.19
CA SER A 457 0.83 3.01 7.75
C SER A 457 2.12 2.19 7.89
N PHE A 458 2.02 0.91 8.28
CA PHE A 458 3.19 0.04 8.34
C PHE A 458 3.80 -0.17 6.94
N ILE A 459 2.94 -0.45 5.95
CA ILE A 459 3.37 -0.78 4.57
C ILE A 459 3.99 0.44 3.88
N GLU A 460 3.29 1.59 3.89
CA GLU A 460 3.80 2.83 3.31
C GLU A 460 5.01 3.36 4.09
N GLY A 461 4.92 3.28 5.42
CA GLY A 461 6.02 3.69 6.30
C GLY A 461 7.30 2.91 6.04
N TRP A 462 7.19 1.59 5.81
CA TRP A 462 8.34 0.77 5.44
C TRP A 462 8.99 1.25 4.14
N ALA A 463 8.18 1.55 3.11
CA ALA A 463 8.73 1.97 1.82
C ALA A 463 9.51 3.30 1.96
N VAL A 464 8.95 4.28 2.71
CA VAL A 464 9.65 5.55 2.97
C VAL A 464 10.88 5.32 3.87
N TYR A 465 10.79 4.41 4.83
CA TYR A 465 11.93 4.00 5.66
C TYR A 465 13.05 3.39 4.79
N ALA A 466 12.68 2.59 3.80
CA ALA A 466 13.65 1.97 2.88
C ALA A 466 14.41 3.04 2.07
N GLU A 467 13.72 4.09 1.59
CA GLU A 467 14.37 5.22 0.92
C GLU A 467 15.44 5.85 1.82
N GLN A 468 15.08 6.17 3.05
CA GLN A 468 15.98 6.78 4.03
C GLN A 468 17.14 5.85 4.38
N MET A 469 16.86 4.58 4.65
CA MET A 469 17.85 3.57 5.00
C MET A 469 18.90 3.40 3.89
N MET A 470 18.46 3.37 2.64
CA MET A 470 19.38 3.23 1.49
C MET A 470 20.38 4.39 1.44
N VAL A 471 19.91 5.63 1.65
CA VAL A 471 20.78 6.81 1.71
C VAL A 471 21.75 6.70 2.89
N GLU A 472 21.27 6.33 4.07
CA GLU A 472 22.09 6.20 5.28
C GLU A 472 23.21 5.16 5.10
N GLU A 473 22.94 4.09 4.34
CA GLU A 473 23.92 3.04 4.06
C GLU A 473 24.85 3.36 2.88
N GLY A 474 24.68 4.53 2.26
CA GLY A 474 25.57 5.06 1.22
C GLY A 474 25.11 4.82 -0.22
N PHE A 475 23.84 4.46 -0.42
CA PHE A 475 23.32 4.29 -1.78
C PHE A 475 23.47 5.60 -2.54
N LYS A 476 24.13 5.55 -3.70
CA LYS A 476 24.40 6.73 -4.53
C LYS A 476 25.15 7.85 -3.79
N SER A 477 26.02 7.49 -2.84
CA SER A 477 26.80 8.48 -2.08
C SER A 477 27.78 9.28 -2.95
N ASP A 478 28.08 8.78 -4.15
CA ASP A 478 28.87 9.48 -5.18
C ASP A 478 28.08 10.55 -5.92
N ASP A 479 26.75 10.63 -5.73
CA ASP A 479 25.85 11.58 -6.39
C ASP A 479 25.00 12.33 -5.35
N PRO A 480 25.50 13.47 -4.83
CA PRO A 480 24.74 14.20 -3.81
C PRO A 480 23.38 14.70 -4.27
N LEU A 481 23.14 14.77 -5.59
CA LEU A 481 21.82 15.12 -6.12
C LEU A 481 20.82 13.98 -5.91
N TYR A 482 21.28 12.73 -5.69
CA TYR A 482 20.37 11.63 -5.32
C TYR A 482 19.80 11.87 -3.92
N GLU A 483 20.66 12.12 -2.92
CA GLU A 483 20.18 12.43 -1.57
C GLU A 483 19.26 13.65 -1.57
N LEU A 484 19.60 14.68 -2.35
CA LEU A 484 18.76 15.88 -2.46
C LEU A 484 17.37 15.55 -3.03
N THR A 485 17.31 14.65 -4.02
CA THR A 485 16.04 14.23 -4.66
C THR A 485 15.21 13.38 -3.67
N GLN A 486 15.85 12.45 -2.97
CA GLN A 486 15.19 11.65 -1.92
C GLN A 486 14.59 12.56 -0.83
N LEU A 487 15.33 13.58 -0.38
CA LEU A 487 14.82 14.54 0.60
C LEU A 487 13.63 15.35 0.06
N LYS A 488 13.61 15.65 -1.25
CA LYS A 488 12.44 16.27 -1.89
C LYS A 488 11.22 15.33 -1.82
N VAL A 489 11.43 14.02 -2.08
CA VAL A 489 10.36 13.02 -1.97
C VAL A 489 9.90 12.91 -0.51
N GLN A 490 10.84 12.95 0.45
CA GLN A 490 10.51 12.95 1.87
C GLN A 490 9.67 14.18 2.26
N LEU A 491 9.99 15.38 1.72
CA LEU A 491 9.14 16.57 1.94
C LEU A 491 7.73 16.35 1.40
N ARG A 492 7.58 15.71 0.23
CA ARG A 492 6.27 15.36 -0.33
C ARG A 492 5.49 14.48 0.68
N THR A 493 6.16 13.47 1.23
CA THR A 493 5.59 12.56 2.23
C THR A 493 5.14 13.31 3.48
N ILE A 494 5.96 14.23 3.99
CA ILE A 494 5.63 15.05 5.17
C ILE A 494 4.44 15.96 4.85
N CYS A 495 4.47 16.66 3.70
CA CYS A 495 3.39 17.57 3.31
C CYS A 495 2.08 16.81 3.04
N ASN A 496 2.13 15.54 2.62
CA ASN A 496 0.94 14.71 2.47
C ASN A 496 0.11 14.70 3.78
N SER A 497 0.77 14.56 4.94
CA SER A 497 0.05 14.51 6.24
C SER A 497 -0.53 15.86 6.65
N ILE A 498 0.03 16.94 6.12
CA ILE A 498 -0.51 18.29 6.36
C ILE A 498 -1.72 18.54 5.46
N ILE A 499 -1.56 18.32 4.14
CA ILE A 499 -2.66 18.61 3.19
C ILE A 499 -3.85 17.69 3.41
N ASP A 500 -3.62 16.44 3.81
CA ASP A 500 -4.68 15.47 4.12
C ASP A 500 -5.69 16.07 5.10
N GLN A 501 -5.19 16.55 6.24
CA GLN A 501 -6.05 17.12 7.26
C GLN A 501 -6.49 18.56 6.93
N ALA A 502 -5.59 19.37 6.37
CA ALA A 502 -5.90 20.79 6.11
C ALA A 502 -7.01 20.96 5.07
N ILE A 503 -7.00 20.13 4.03
CA ILE A 503 -8.01 20.17 2.95
C ILE A 503 -9.37 19.76 3.53
N HIS A 504 -9.43 18.65 4.27
CA HIS A 504 -10.70 18.06 4.70
C HIS A 504 -11.27 18.70 5.95
N VAL A 505 -10.44 19.36 6.77
CA VAL A 505 -10.86 19.90 8.09
C VAL A 505 -10.76 21.41 8.16
N ASP A 506 -9.65 21.98 7.65
CA ASP A 506 -9.36 23.41 7.84
C ASP A 506 -9.77 24.27 6.63
N GLY A 507 -10.25 23.65 5.55
CA GLY A 507 -10.70 24.35 4.37
C GLY A 507 -9.59 24.82 3.43
N MET A 508 -8.37 24.23 3.55
CA MET A 508 -7.25 24.61 2.67
C MET A 508 -7.69 24.63 1.20
N THR A 509 -7.39 25.72 0.52
CA THR A 509 -7.72 25.88 -0.90
C THR A 509 -6.69 25.20 -1.77
N ARG A 510 -7.05 25.02 -3.06
CA ARG A 510 -6.14 24.49 -4.05
C ARG A 510 -4.87 25.36 -4.16
N GLU A 511 -5.04 26.67 -4.16
CA GLU A 511 -3.94 27.64 -4.26
C GLU A 511 -2.96 27.53 -3.09
N GLU A 512 -3.49 27.43 -1.89
CA GLU A 512 -2.68 27.26 -0.66
C GLU A 512 -1.90 25.94 -0.70
N MET A 513 -2.57 24.86 -1.12
CA MET A 513 -1.91 23.55 -1.26
C MET A 513 -0.82 23.61 -2.35
N MET A 514 -1.12 24.23 -3.50
CA MET A 514 -0.14 24.38 -4.58
C MET A 514 1.11 25.12 -4.08
N LEU A 515 0.92 26.21 -3.33
CA LEU A 515 2.05 26.96 -2.75
C LEU A 515 2.85 26.07 -1.79
N LEU A 516 2.19 25.34 -0.92
CA LEU A 516 2.87 24.43 0.03
C LEU A 516 3.71 23.40 -0.73
N LEU A 517 3.13 22.75 -1.74
CA LEU A 517 3.83 21.68 -2.46
C LEU A 517 4.94 22.21 -3.37
N THR A 518 4.73 23.34 -4.07
CA THR A 518 5.74 23.85 -5.01
C THR A 518 6.85 24.65 -4.32
N GLN A 519 6.53 25.42 -3.27
CA GLN A 519 7.52 26.30 -2.62
C GLN A 519 8.16 25.67 -1.38
N THR A 520 7.40 24.88 -0.62
CA THR A 520 7.96 24.24 0.58
C THR A 520 8.56 22.88 0.25
N ALA A 521 7.83 22.06 -0.54
CA ALA A 521 8.26 20.70 -0.89
C ALA A 521 8.91 20.59 -2.25
N PHE A 522 9.05 21.71 -3.00
CA PHE A 522 9.75 21.77 -4.28
C PHE A 522 9.17 20.83 -5.36
N GLN A 523 7.89 20.45 -5.23
CA GLN A 523 7.26 19.58 -6.22
C GLN A 523 7.05 20.35 -7.53
N GLU A 524 7.17 19.63 -8.65
CA GLU A 524 6.82 20.20 -9.96
C GLU A 524 5.31 20.46 -10.00
N GLU A 525 4.94 21.47 -10.78
CA GLU A 525 3.56 21.96 -10.83
C GLU A 525 2.56 20.85 -11.20
N ARG A 526 2.95 19.99 -12.13
CA ARG A 526 2.06 18.91 -12.58
C ARG A 526 1.81 17.86 -11.46
N GLU A 527 2.84 17.52 -10.70
CA GLU A 527 2.72 16.64 -9.54
C GLU A 527 1.80 17.23 -8.48
N ALA A 528 2.01 18.50 -8.15
CA ALA A 528 1.18 19.20 -7.15
C ALA A 528 -0.29 19.25 -7.59
N ALA A 529 -0.55 19.52 -8.88
CA ALA A 529 -1.93 19.53 -9.41
C ALA A 529 -2.59 18.14 -9.33
N GLY A 530 -1.85 17.09 -9.62
CA GLY A 530 -2.34 15.71 -9.46
C GLY A 530 -2.65 15.38 -8.00
N LYS A 531 -1.83 15.89 -7.08
CA LYS A 531 -2.03 15.67 -5.63
C LYS A 531 -3.35 16.30 -5.16
N TRP A 532 -3.73 17.46 -5.71
CA TRP A 532 -5.02 18.07 -5.38
C TRP A 532 -6.17 17.11 -5.69
N ARG A 533 -6.17 16.53 -6.90
CA ARG A 533 -7.22 15.56 -7.28
C ARG A 533 -7.21 14.35 -6.33
N ARG A 534 -6.03 13.79 -6.05
CA ARG A 534 -5.91 12.63 -5.15
C ARG A 534 -6.46 12.95 -3.74
N ALA A 535 -6.13 14.13 -3.20
CA ALA A 535 -6.57 14.54 -1.87
C ALA A 535 -8.09 14.76 -1.81
N GLN A 536 -8.73 15.10 -2.95
CA GLN A 536 -10.18 15.22 -3.00
C GLN A 536 -10.88 13.86 -2.97
N LEU A 537 -10.23 12.79 -3.44
CA LEU A 537 -10.83 11.47 -3.64
C LEU A 537 -10.69 10.54 -2.43
N SER A 538 -9.86 10.88 -1.46
CA SER A 538 -9.65 10.06 -0.27
C SER A 538 -9.18 10.94 0.89
N PHE A 539 -9.38 10.46 2.10
CA PHE A 539 -8.91 11.15 3.30
C PHE A 539 -8.27 10.14 4.25
N THR A 540 -7.36 10.63 5.06
CA THR A 540 -6.51 9.92 6.03
C THR A 540 -5.41 9.04 5.42
N GLN A 541 -5.56 8.60 4.16
CA GLN A 541 -4.57 7.74 3.52
C GLN A 541 -3.22 8.45 3.32
N LEU A 542 -3.25 9.75 2.96
CA LEU A 542 -2.02 10.51 2.75
C LEU A 542 -1.20 10.67 4.02
N SER A 543 -1.83 10.53 5.19
CA SER A 543 -1.14 10.59 6.49
C SER A 543 -0.33 9.31 6.79
N THR A 544 -0.65 8.18 6.13
CA THR A 544 0.00 6.88 6.41
C THR A 544 1.50 6.89 6.16
N TYR A 545 1.95 7.63 5.13
CA TYR A 545 3.36 7.70 4.72
C TYR A 545 4.24 8.26 5.82
N PHE A 546 3.93 9.48 6.27
CA PHE A 546 4.74 10.19 7.25
C PHE A 546 4.65 9.54 8.63
N VAL A 547 3.44 9.17 9.06
CA VAL A 547 3.26 8.55 10.39
C VAL A 547 3.96 7.19 10.43
N GLY A 548 3.75 6.36 9.42
CA GLY A 548 4.39 5.05 9.35
C GLY A 548 5.91 5.15 9.30
N PHE A 549 6.44 6.07 8.48
CA PHE A 549 7.89 6.34 8.43
C PHE A 549 8.42 6.70 9.83
N ALA A 550 7.75 7.62 10.51
CA ALA A 550 8.19 8.03 11.86
C ALA A 550 8.17 6.84 12.84
N GLU A 551 7.12 6.01 12.78
CA GLU A 551 7.01 4.82 13.63
C GLU A 551 8.13 3.80 13.35
N HIS A 552 8.49 3.57 12.07
CA HIS A 552 9.61 2.68 11.71
C HIS A 552 10.94 3.23 12.24
N MET A 553 11.21 4.53 12.03
CA MET A 553 12.44 5.17 12.50
C MET A 553 12.54 5.12 14.03
N GLU A 554 11.47 5.48 14.74
CA GLU A 554 11.42 5.47 16.21
C GLU A 554 11.63 4.03 16.74
N THR A 555 11.03 3.04 16.09
CA THR A 555 11.18 1.62 16.47
C THR A 555 12.63 1.16 16.27
N ARG A 556 13.22 1.47 15.11
CA ARG A 556 14.63 1.11 14.85
C ARG A 556 15.56 1.71 15.90
N GLU A 557 15.39 2.98 16.20
CA GLU A 557 16.24 3.67 17.20
C GLU A 557 16.03 3.09 18.61
N ALA A 558 14.81 2.69 18.97
CA ALA A 558 14.54 2.05 20.25
C ALA A 558 15.22 0.67 20.34
N VAL A 559 15.14 -0.13 19.27
CA VAL A 559 15.80 -1.44 19.18
C VAL A 559 17.33 -1.27 19.23
N LYS A 560 17.86 -0.28 18.51
CA LYS A 560 19.30 0.04 18.49
C LYS A 560 19.80 0.39 19.88
N ARG A 561 19.07 1.24 20.62
CA ARG A 561 19.43 1.57 22.02
C ARG A 561 19.39 0.34 22.92
N ARG A 562 18.36 -0.51 22.74
CA ARG A 562 18.19 -1.73 23.57
C ARG A 562 19.27 -2.79 23.32
N ARG A 563 19.67 -2.97 22.05
CA ARG A 563 20.66 -3.99 21.66
C ARG A 563 22.11 -3.49 21.77
N GLY A 564 22.31 -2.17 21.78
CA GLY A 564 23.65 -1.57 21.87
C GLY A 564 24.58 -2.09 20.79
N ALA A 565 25.77 -2.55 21.18
CA ALA A 565 26.77 -3.09 20.25
C ALA A 565 26.29 -4.37 19.51
N GLY A 566 25.23 -5.02 19.99
CA GLY A 566 24.63 -6.19 19.32
C GLY A 566 23.62 -5.85 18.25
N PHE A 567 23.38 -4.58 17.93
CA PHE A 567 22.46 -4.18 16.87
C PHE A 567 23.08 -4.52 15.50
N ASP A 568 22.30 -5.22 14.68
CA ASP A 568 22.63 -5.52 13.28
C ASP A 568 21.43 -5.14 12.42
N LEU A 569 21.67 -4.32 11.42
CA LEU A 569 20.60 -3.72 10.60
C LEU A 569 19.83 -4.79 9.81
N LYS A 570 20.54 -5.77 9.21
CA LYS A 570 19.87 -6.84 8.47
C LYS A 570 18.96 -7.65 9.38
N THR A 571 19.48 -8.06 10.54
CA THR A 571 18.70 -8.82 11.53
C THR A 571 17.46 -8.04 11.96
N TYR A 572 17.61 -6.73 12.20
CA TYR A 572 16.48 -5.86 12.55
C TYR A 572 15.43 -5.83 11.42
N ASN A 573 15.88 -5.60 10.17
CA ASN A 573 14.99 -5.49 9.03
C ASN A 573 14.23 -6.80 8.77
N ASP A 574 14.93 -7.94 8.78
CA ASP A 574 14.30 -9.26 8.62
C ASP A 574 13.30 -9.53 9.75
N GLU A 575 13.66 -9.18 10.99
CA GLU A 575 12.81 -9.44 12.16
C GLU A 575 11.56 -8.58 12.16
N ILE A 576 11.67 -7.27 11.93
CA ILE A 576 10.51 -6.37 11.98
C ILE A 576 9.46 -6.76 10.91
N LEU A 577 9.92 -7.17 9.72
CA LEU A 577 9.02 -7.61 8.65
C LEU A 577 8.47 -9.03 8.88
N SER A 578 9.14 -9.84 9.72
CA SER A 578 8.67 -11.20 10.00
C SER A 578 7.36 -11.21 10.80
N TYR A 579 6.98 -10.10 11.42
CA TYR A 579 5.71 -9.96 12.15
C TYR A 579 4.50 -9.76 11.23
N GLY A 580 4.68 -9.77 9.91
CA GLY A 580 3.63 -9.46 8.95
C GLY A 580 3.55 -7.95 8.72
N SER A 581 2.34 -7.42 8.57
CA SER A 581 2.13 -5.98 8.38
C SER A 581 1.19 -5.41 9.46
N PRO A 582 1.51 -5.59 10.76
CA PRO A 582 0.65 -5.05 11.81
C PRO A 582 0.86 -3.52 11.94
N PRO A 583 -0.08 -2.77 12.52
CA PRO A 583 0.18 -1.36 12.86
C PRO A 583 1.48 -1.19 13.66
N GLY A 584 2.16 -0.05 13.44
CA GLY A 584 3.52 0.20 13.95
C GLY A 584 3.66 -0.03 15.45
N LYS A 585 2.67 0.40 16.26
CA LYS A 585 2.74 0.22 17.71
C LYS A 585 2.79 -1.26 18.13
N PHE A 586 2.14 -2.15 17.36
CA PHE A 586 2.17 -3.59 17.63
C PHE A 586 3.49 -4.22 17.19
N ALA A 587 4.01 -3.82 16.00
CA ALA A 587 5.32 -4.27 15.54
C ALA A 587 6.40 -3.89 16.58
N ARG A 588 6.34 -2.66 17.07
CA ARG A 588 7.24 -2.15 18.12
C ARG A 588 7.13 -3.00 19.40
N ALA A 589 5.90 -3.24 19.86
CA ALA A 589 5.68 -4.03 21.08
C ALA A 589 6.23 -5.45 20.93
N LEU A 590 6.06 -6.06 19.75
CA LEU A 590 6.56 -7.41 19.48
C LEU A 590 8.11 -7.44 19.51
N ILE A 591 8.77 -6.56 18.76
CA ILE A 591 10.24 -6.60 18.62
C ILE A 591 10.94 -6.17 19.92
N LEU A 592 10.33 -5.30 20.71
CA LEU A 592 10.88 -4.87 21.99
C LEU A 592 10.38 -5.71 23.18
N ASN A 593 9.56 -6.72 22.92
CA ASN A 593 8.94 -7.55 23.96
C ASN A 593 8.26 -6.68 25.05
N GLU A 594 7.58 -5.61 24.60
CA GLU A 594 6.76 -4.73 25.45
C GLU A 594 5.33 -5.28 25.52
N ALA A 595 4.54 -4.85 26.52
CA ALA A 595 3.11 -5.24 26.60
C ALA A 595 2.38 -4.84 25.30
N ILE A 596 1.49 -5.69 24.81
CA ILE A 596 0.73 -5.37 23.59
C ILE A 596 -0.26 -4.24 23.93
N PRO A 597 -0.20 -3.11 23.24
CA PRO A 597 -1.12 -2.00 23.52
C PRO A 597 -2.59 -2.38 23.33
N SER A 598 -3.48 -1.70 24.05
CA SER A 598 -4.93 -1.90 23.94
C SER A 598 -5.49 -1.34 22.63
#